data_22e9f187a02713365e5d91b6500ed73b
#
_entry.id   22e9f187a02713365e5d91b6500ed73b
#
_cell.length_a   1.000
_cell.length_b   1.000
_cell.length_c   1.000
_cell.angle_alpha   90.00
_cell.angle_beta   90.00
_cell.angle_gamma   90.00
#
_symmetry.space_group_name_H-M   'P 1'
#
loop_
_entity.id
_entity.type
_entity.pdbx_description
1 polymer ?
#
loop_
_entity_poly.entity_id
_entity_poly.type
_entity_poly.pdbx_seq_one_letter_code
_entity_poly.pdbx_strand_id
1 'polypeptide(L)'
;MNILENSLIMSNGLPEAIIFDTDNTLYPYEPAHIAATRAVEAKVESTLGIKKEVFSAKFKEARQETKNRLGSIASSHSRLLYLQRTIEKLGLGTRILIVLDLEQTYWRTFLINCKLFSGVLDFVQLLKSKGIATANITDLTAQIQFRKLVYFGLDEYFDYVVTSEEAGKDKP
;
A
#
# COMPACT_ATOMS: atom_id res chain seq x y z
N MET A 1 -33.99 -9.34 -2.44
CA MET A 1 -33.09 -8.59 -1.56
C MET A 1 -31.75 -9.31 -1.58
N ASN A 2 -30.67 -8.63 -2.01
CA ASN A 2 -29.36 -9.25 -2.23
C ASN A 2 -28.65 -9.48 -0.88
N ILE A 3 -27.76 -10.49 -0.79
CA ILE A 3 -26.97 -10.80 0.42
C ILE A 3 -26.23 -9.55 0.94
N LEU A 4 -25.72 -8.69 0.04
CA LEU A 4 -25.06 -7.44 0.39
C LEU A 4 -25.99 -6.40 1.04
N GLU A 5 -27.26 -6.33 0.63
CA GLU A 5 -28.23 -5.43 1.26
C GLU A 5 -28.58 -5.86 2.68
N ASN A 6 -28.69 -7.18 2.92
CA ASN A 6 -28.94 -7.70 4.27
C ASN A 6 -27.79 -7.43 5.25
N SER A 7 -26.53 -7.37 4.76
CA SER A 7 -25.36 -7.07 5.60
C SER A 7 -25.31 -5.60 6.06
N LEU A 8 -25.98 -4.69 5.36
CA LEU A 8 -26.04 -3.28 5.72
C LEU A 8 -27.14 -2.97 6.74
N ILE A 9 -28.14 -3.85 6.90
CA ILE A 9 -29.26 -3.64 7.83
C ILE A 9 -28.79 -4.07 9.23
N MET A 10 -28.28 -3.13 9.99
CA MET A 10 -28.08 -3.28 11.44
C MET A 10 -29.43 -3.06 12.16
N SER A 11 -29.53 -3.47 13.42
CA SER A 11 -30.73 -3.36 14.24
C SER A 11 -31.33 -1.94 14.33
N ASN A 12 -30.62 -0.91 13.92
CA ASN A 12 -30.97 0.50 13.97
C ASN A 12 -31.12 1.19 12.60
N GLY A 13 -31.18 0.43 11.49
CA GLY A 13 -31.26 0.98 10.14
C GLY A 13 -29.92 0.98 9.40
N LEU A 14 -29.86 1.68 8.25
CA LEU A 14 -28.64 1.83 7.47
C LEU A 14 -27.66 2.80 8.18
N PRO A 15 -26.35 2.54 8.12
CA PRO A 15 -25.35 3.48 8.64
C PRO A 15 -25.37 4.79 7.83
N GLU A 16 -25.05 5.89 8.46
CA GLU A 16 -24.91 7.19 7.79
C GLU A 16 -23.58 7.29 7.03
N ALA A 17 -22.53 6.62 7.52
CA ALA A 17 -21.23 6.58 6.91
C ALA A 17 -20.49 5.26 7.17
N ILE A 18 -19.57 4.90 6.29
CA ILE A 18 -18.67 3.74 6.44
C ILE A 18 -17.23 4.18 6.22
N ILE A 19 -16.35 3.75 7.12
CA ILE A 19 -14.91 3.99 7.03
C ILE A 19 -14.22 2.67 6.68
N PHE A 20 -13.35 2.73 5.67
CA PHE A 20 -12.56 1.60 5.19
C PHE A 20 -11.07 1.81 5.49
N ASP A 21 -10.37 0.74 5.78
CA ASP A 21 -8.93 0.62 5.57
C ASP A 21 -8.66 0.11 4.15
N THR A 22 -7.41 0.17 3.70
CA THR A 22 -7.02 -0.26 2.36
C THR A 22 -6.37 -1.65 2.37
N ASP A 23 -5.21 -1.78 2.99
CA ASP A 23 -4.38 -3.00 2.95
C ASP A 23 -5.01 -4.12 3.79
N ASN A 24 -5.22 -5.31 3.23
CA ASN A 24 -5.93 -6.45 3.83
C ASN A 24 -7.42 -6.22 4.12
N THR A 25 -7.97 -5.07 3.75
CA THR A 25 -9.41 -4.78 3.83
C THR A 25 -10.05 -4.77 2.44
N LEU A 26 -9.46 -4.09 1.48
CA LEU A 26 -9.97 -4.05 0.10
C LEU A 26 -9.34 -5.14 -0.78
N TYR A 27 -8.14 -5.58 -0.46
CA TYR A 27 -7.38 -6.61 -1.17
C TYR A 27 -6.38 -7.31 -0.24
N PRO A 28 -5.91 -8.53 -0.59
CA PRO A 28 -4.85 -9.22 0.15
C PRO A 28 -3.48 -8.59 -0.18
N TYR A 29 -2.84 -7.99 0.83
CA TYR A 29 -1.55 -7.29 0.68
C TYR A 29 -0.38 -8.24 0.36
N GLU A 30 -0.29 -9.35 1.09
CA GLU A 30 0.91 -10.21 1.13
C GLU A 30 1.30 -10.82 -0.23
N PRO A 31 0.37 -11.36 -1.05
CA PRO A 31 0.74 -11.93 -2.35
C PRO A 31 1.40 -10.90 -3.28
N ALA A 32 0.88 -9.68 -3.32
CA ALA A 32 1.42 -8.60 -4.13
C ALA A 32 2.78 -8.11 -3.60
N HIS A 33 2.92 -8.05 -2.28
CA HIS A 33 4.19 -7.71 -1.62
C HIS A 33 5.29 -8.73 -1.93
N ILE A 34 5.00 -10.02 -1.86
CA ILE A 34 5.95 -11.09 -2.20
C ILE A 34 6.39 -10.97 -3.66
N ALA A 35 5.44 -10.81 -4.60
CA ALA A 35 5.74 -10.66 -6.02
C ALA A 35 6.62 -9.43 -6.29
N ALA A 36 6.30 -8.29 -5.68
CA ALA A 36 7.06 -7.05 -5.81
C ALA A 36 8.48 -7.18 -5.25
N THR A 37 8.63 -7.81 -4.09
CA THR A 37 9.94 -8.06 -3.47
C THR A 37 10.81 -8.93 -4.34
N ARG A 38 10.28 -10.04 -4.87
CA ARG A 38 11.00 -10.93 -5.80
C ARG A 38 11.44 -10.21 -7.09
N ALA A 39 10.61 -9.32 -7.63
CA ALA A 39 10.97 -8.54 -8.81
C ALA A 39 12.13 -7.58 -8.54
N VAL A 40 12.15 -6.94 -7.37
CA VAL A 40 13.26 -6.08 -6.95
C VAL A 40 14.54 -6.90 -6.75
N GLU A 41 14.47 -8.05 -6.07
CA GLU A 41 15.60 -8.96 -5.87
C GLU A 41 16.21 -9.41 -7.20
N ALA A 42 15.39 -9.87 -8.13
CA ALA A 42 15.83 -10.29 -9.47
C ALA A 42 16.48 -9.13 -10.25
N LYS A 43 15.93 -7.93 -10.14
CA LYS A 43 16.49 -6.75 -10.78
C LYS A 43 17.83 -6.35 -10.18
N VAL A 44 17.98 -6.38 -8.87
CA VAL A 44 19.25 -6.12 -8.19
C VAL A 44 20.31 -7.15 -8.61
N GLU A 45 19.97 -8.41 -8.67
CA GLU A 45 20.88 -9.47 -9.11
C GLU A 45 21.32 -9.26 -10.55
N SER A 46 20.39 -8.98 -11.47
CA SER A 46 20.70 -8.78 -12.89
C SER A 46 21.45 -7.49 -13.20
N THR A 47 21.19 -6.40 -12.46
CA THR A 47 21.78 -5.08 -12.78
C THR A 47 23.01 -4.74 -11.96
N LEU A 48 23.11 -5.27 -10.74
CA LEU A 48 24.20 -4.96 -9.80
C LEU A 48 25.08 -6.18 -9.47
N GLY A 49 24.71 -7.38 -9.91
CA GLY A 49 25.43 -8.63 -9.59
C GLY A 49 25.36 -9.02 -8.12
N ILE A 50 24.40 -8.47 -7.34
CA ILE A 50 24.28 -8.74 -5.91
C ILE A 50 23.27 -9.86 -5.71
N LYS A 51 23.72 -10.92 -5.04
CA LYS A 51 22.84 -12.08 -4.74
C LYS A 51 21.64 -11.65 -3.89
N LYS A 52 20.48 -12.24 -4.18
CA LYS A 52 19.20 -11.94 -3.50
C LYS A 52 19.29 -12.07 -1.98
N GLU A 53 20.02 -13.08 -1.46
CA GLU A 53 20.16 -13.31 -0.01
C GLU A 53 20.86 -12.12 0.67
N VAL A 54 21.91 -11.58 0.02
CA VAL A 54 22.66 -10.43 0.52
C VAL A 54 21.79 -9.17 0.49
N PHE A 55 21.09 -8.95 -0.62
CA PHE A 55 20.15 -7.82 -0.75
C PHE A 55 19.05 -7.90 0.31
N SER A 56 18.37 -9.05 0.44
CA SER A 56 17.24 -9.23 1.36
C SER A 56 17.64 -9.03 2.82
N ALA A 57 18.84 -9.50 3.22
CA ALA A 57 19.38 -9.25 4.55
C ALA A 57 19.56 -7.75 4.80
N LYS A 58 20.18 -7.02 3.85
CA LYS A 58 20.39 -5.57 3.96
C LYS A 58 19.08 -4.79 3.88
N PHE A 59 18.12 -5.24 3.10
CA PHE A 59 16.80 -4.63 3.03
C PHE A 59 16.04 -4.74 4.37
N LYS A 60 16.10 -5.90 5.02
CA LYS A 60 15.52 -6.09 6.35
C LYS A 60 16.15 -5.18 7.40
N GLU A 61 17.48 -5.06 7.42
CA GLU A 61 18.21 -4.13 8.29
C GLU A 61 17.81 -2.67 8.02
N ALA A 62 17.80 -2.26 6.75
CA ALA A 62 17.45 -0.91 6.32
C ALA A 62 16.01 -0.53 6.69
N ARG A 63 15.07 -1.45 6.48
CA ARG A 63 13.66 -1.28 6.86
C ARG A 63 13.52 -1.04 8.38
N GLN A 64 14.16 -1.89 9.18
CA GLN A 64 14.08 -1.78 10.65
C GLN A 64 14.71 -0.47 11.15
N GLU A 65 15.87 -0.11 10.61
CA GLU A 65 16.55 1.15 10.94
C GLU A 65 15.69 2.37 10.58
N THR A 66 15.09 2.38 9.40
CA THR A 66 14.23 3.47 8.95
C THR A 66 13.00 3.61 9.85
N LYS A 67 12.35 2.50 10.19
CA LYS A 67 11.22 2.49 11.12
C LYS A 67 11.59 3.00 12.51
N ASN A 68 12.69 2.53 13.06
CA ASN A 68 13.15 2.98 14.38
C ASN A 68 13.47 4.48 14.40
N ARG A 69 14.05 5.00 13.32
CA ARG A 69 14.43 6.41 13.20
C ARG A 69 13.23 7.34 13.00
N LEU A 70 12.24 6.92 12.22
CA LEU A 70 11.11 7.79 11.85
C LEU A 70 9.88 7.60 12.75
N GLY A 71 9.76 6.46 13.45
CA GLY A 71 8.62 6.19 14.32
C GLY A 71 7.32 5.96 13.55
N SER A 72 6.19 6.38 14.15
CA SER A 72 4.84 6.13 13.64
C SER A 72 4.35 7.26 12.73
N ILE A 73 4.98 7.39 11.57
CA ILE A 73 4.61 8.36 10.52
C ILE A 73 4.67 7.69 9.15
N ALA A 74 3.95 8.23 8.17
CA ALA A 74 3.85 7.69 6.81
C ALA A 74 5.21 7.36 6.17
N SER A 75 6.21 8.22 6.35
CA SER A 75 7.56 8.03 5.80
C SER A 75 8.28 6.82 6.38
N SER A 76 7.90 6.34 7.58
CA SER A 76 8.47 5.13 8.18
C SER A 76 8.14 3.86 7.37
N HIS A 77 7.13 3.93 6.50
CA HIS A 77 6.70 2.86 5.61
C HIS A 77 7.20 3.04 4.17
N SER A 78 8.00 4.06 3.88
CA SER A 78 8.45 4.39 2.53
C SER A 78 9.39 3.33 1.94
N ARG A 79 8.96 2.69 0.84
CA ARG A 79 9.79 1.75 0.08
C ARG A 79 11.00 2.43 -0.53
N LEU A 80 10.86 3.69 -0.94
CA LEU A 80 11.94 4.50 -1.46
C LEU A 80 13.07 4.64 -0.42
N LEU A 81 12.73 5.00 0.83
CA LEU A 81 13.72 5.15 1.91
C LEU A 81 14.36 3.81 2.31
N TYR A 82 13.59 2.72 2.31
CA TYR A 82 14.15 1.40 2.57
C TYR A 82 15.16 1.01 1.49
N LEU A 83 14.83 1.21 0.23
CA LEU A 83 15.71 0.90 -0.90
C LEU A 83 16.95 1.79 -0.91
N GLN A 84 16.80 3.10 -0.68
CA GLN A 84 17.94 4.01 -0.55
C GLN A 84 18.90 3.51 0.52
N ARG A 85 18.39 3.24 1.73
CA ARG A 85 19.23 2.79 2.83
C ARG A 85 19.85 1.41 2.56
N THR A 86 19.15 0.55 1.83
CA THR A 86 19.66 -0.76 1.42
C THR A 86 20.87 -0.60 0.49
N ILE A 87 20.78 0.24 -0.54
CA ILE A 87 21.85 0.51 -1.51
C ILE A 87 23.07 1.12 -0.80
N GLU A 88 22.86 2.02 0.16
CA GLU A 88 23.92 2.58 1.01
C GLU A 88 24.61 1.48 1.85
N LYS A 89 23.83 0.59 2.48
CA LYS A 89 24.36 -0.55 3.27
C LYS A 89 25.11 -1.60 2.43
N LEU A 90 24.85 -1.64 1.13
CA LEU A 90 25.60 -2.46 0.18
C LEU A 90 26.91 -1.80 -0.29
N GLY A 91 27.25 -0.62 0.25
CA GLY A 91 28.48 0.09 -0.08
C GLY A 91 28.47 0.81 -1.44
N LEU A 92 27.28 0.97 -2.05
CA LEU A 92 27.14 1.58 -3.37
C LEU A 92 26.90 3.10 -3.32
N GLY A 93 26.83 3.69 -2.12
CA GLY A 93 26.45 5.09 -1.93
C GLY A 93 24.99 5.34 -2.31
N THR A 94 24.60 6.61 -2.43
CA THR A 94 23.22 7.00 -2.79
C THR A 94 23.06 6.98 -4.31
N ARG A 95 22.82 5.84 -4.89
CA ARG A 95 22.58 5.66 -6.33
C ARG A 95 21.15 6.05 -6.70
N ILE A 96 20.83 7.34 -6.77
CA ILE A 96 19.47 7.88 -6.89
C ILE A 96 18.68 7.23 -8.02
N LEU A 97 19.23 7.11 -9.23
CA LEU A 97 18.56 6.49 -10.38
C LEU A 97 18.21 5.02 -10.12
N ILE A 98 19.14 4.26 -9.50
CA ILE A 98 18.91 2.86 -9.15
C ILE A 98 17.81 2.76 -8.11
N VAL A 99 17.84 3.57 -7.07
CA VAL A 99 16.82 3.57 -6.00
C VAL A 99 15.43 3.86 -6.55
N LEU A 100 15.30 4.88 -7.41
CA LEU A 100 14.02 5.21 -8.06
C LEU A 100 13.52 4.08 -8.96
N ASP A 101 14.43 3.46 -9.74
CA ASP A 101 14.07 2.35 -10.63
C ASP A 101 13.65 1.08 -9.87
N LEU A 102 14.29 0.78 -8.73
CA LEU A 102 13.87 -0.31 -7.85
C LEU A 102 12.52 -0.02 -7.19
N GLU A 103 12.27 1.21 -6.74
CA GLU A 103 11.00 1.62 -6.15
C GLU A 103 9.86 1.55 -7.17
N GLN A 104 10.09 2.01 -8.39
CA GLN A 104 9.14 1.89 -9.48
C GLN A 104 8.87 0.43 -9.84
N THR A 105 9.91 -0.41 -9.87
CA THR A 105 9.78 -1.86 -10.09
C THR A 105 8.91 -2.50 -9.02
N TYR A 106 9.13 -2.14 -7.74
CA TYR A 106 8.32 -2.63 -6.63
C TYR A 106 6.85 -2.28 -6.82
N TRP A 107 6.51 -0.99 -6.96
CA TRP A 107 5.11 -0.57 -6.99
C TRP A 107 4.37 -1.01 -8.24
N ARG A 108 5.03 -1.01 -9.41
CA ARG A 108 4.44 -1.55 -10.64
C ARG A 108 4.10 -3.04 -10.49
N THR A 109 5.05 -3.83 -9.98
CA THR A 109 4.82 -5.26 -9.78
C THR A 109 3.77 -5.51 -8.70
N PHE A 110 3.78 -4.73 -7.62
CA PHE A 110 2.78 -4.79 -6.57
C PHE A 110 1.37 -4.62 -7.16
N LEU A 111 1.13 -3.52 -7.88
CA LEU A 111 -0.19 -3.22 -8.45
C LEU A 111 -0.67 -4.30 -9.42
N ILE A 112 0.18 -4.76 -10.35
CA ILE A 112 -0.17 -5.82 -11.31
C ILE A 112 -0.60 -7.13 -10.61
N ASN A 113 -0.04 -7.41 -9.43
CA ASN A 113 -0.35 -8.61 -8.65
C ASN A 113 -1.41 -8.39 -7.58
N CYS A 114 -1.95 -7.18 -7.46
CA CYS A 114 -3.02 -6.83 -6.54
C CYS A 114 -4.39 -7.07 -7.19
N LYS A 115 -5.31 -7.70 -6.45
CA LYS A 115 -6.70 -7.89 -6.87
C LYS A 115 -7.61 -7.62 -5.69
N LEU A 116 -8.67 -6.85 -5.91
CA LEU A 116 -9.70 -6.64 -4.89
C LEU A 116 -10.28 -7.98 -4.42
N PHE A 117 -10.68 -8.04 -3.16
CA PHE A 117 -11.53 -9.12 -2.69
C PHE A 117 -12.85 -9.14 -3.48
N SER A 118 -13.40 -10.34 -3.66
CA SER A 118 -14.70 -10.48 -4.32
C SER A 118 -15.78 -9.65 -3.60
N GLY A 119 -16.55 -8.91 -4.38
CA GLY A 119 -17.66 -8.10 -3.87
C GLY A 119 -17.27 -6.70 -3.36
N VAL A 120 -15.99 -6.34 -3.26
CA VAL A 120 -15.58 -4.99 -2.81
C VAL A 120 -16.14 -3.91 -3.73
N LEU A 121 -15.97 -4.04 -5.04
CA LEU A 121 -16.46 -3.05 -5.99
C LEU A 121 -17.99 -2.94 -5.93
N ASP A 122 -18.69 -4.07 -5.94
CA ASP A 122 -20.16 -4.09 -5.85
C ASP A 122 -20.65 -3.43 -4.56
N PHE A 123 -19.91 -3.65 -3.46
CA PHE A 123 -20.27 -3.09 -2.16
C PHE A 123 -20.11 -1.56 -2.12
N VAL A 124 -19.00 -1.01 -2.59
CA VAL A 124 -18.80 0.46 -2.62
C VAL A 124 -19.77 1.14 -3.60
N GLN A 125 -20.12 0.48 -4.71
CA GLN A 125 -21.14 0.94 -5.64
C GLN A 125 -22.53 0.97 -4.97
N LEU A 126 -22.86 -0.07 -4.22
CA LEU A 126 -24.12 -0.12 -3.44
C LEU A 126 -24.18 1.02 -2.43
N LEU A 127 -23.12 1.28 -1.67
CA LEU A 127 -23.06 2.38 -0.70
C LEU A 127 -23.33 3.73 -1.38
N LYS A 128 -22.64 3.99 -2.48
CA LYS A 128 -22.83 5.21 -3.29
C LYS A 128 -24.27 5.35 -3.78
N SER A 129 -24.89 4.25 -4.26
CA SER A 129 -26.29 4.24 -4.73
C SER A 129 -27.30 4.50 -3.62
N LYS A 130 -26.95 4.17 -2.37
CA LYS A 130 -27.79 4.42 -1.17
C LYS A 130 -27.50 5.79 -0.53
N GLY A 131 -26.60 6.58 -1.07
CA GLY A 131 -26.21 7.87 -0.49
C GLY A 131 -25.50 7.76 0.87
N ILE A 132 -24.86 6.60 1.15
CA ILE A 132 -24.11 6.37 2.39
C ILE A 132 -22.72 6.97 2.18
N ALA A 133 -22.32 7.90 3.06
CA ALA A 133 -21.01 8.53 3.00
C ALA A 133 -19.89 7.50 3.21
N THR A 134 -18.78 7.64 2.45
CA THR A 134 -17.67 6.72 2.51
C THR A 134 -16.35 7.43 2.74
N ALA A 135 -15.51 6.89 3.63
CA ALA A 135 -14.17 7.37 3.83
C ALA A 135 -13.16 6.22 3.79
N ASN A 136 -11.97 6.48 3.26
CA ASN A 136 -10.83 5.57 3.35
C ASN A 136 -9.78 6.17 4.29
N ILE A 137 -9.41 5.47 5.35
CA ILE A 137 -8.36 5.89 6.30
C ILE A 137 -7.24 4.86 6.24
N THR A 138 -6.06 5.28 5.82
CA THR A 138 -4.98 4.34 5.48
C THR A 138 -3.60 4.89 5.85
N ASP A 139 -2.70 3.99 6.25
CA ASP A 139 -1.30 4.35 6.45
C ASP A 139 -0.54 4.43 5.13
N LEU A 140 0.63 5.06 5.15
CA LEU A 140 1.51 5.29 4.02
C LEU A 140 1.33 6.68 3.39
N THR A 141 2.19 7.00 2.41
CA THR A 141 2.13 8.27 1.68
C THR A 141 0.91 8.37 0.78
N ALA A 142 0.34 9.57 0.70
CA ALA A 142 -0.86 9.85 -0.10
C ALA A 142 -0.66 9.44 -1.57
N GLN A 143 0.50 9.75 -2.15
CA GLN A 143 0.81 9.39 -3.53
C GLN A 143 0.63 7.89 -3.82
N ILE A 144 1.09 7.03 -2.92
CA ILE A 144 0.99 5.56 -3.12
C ILE A 144 -0.46 5.09 -2.92
N GLN A 145 -1.15 5.60 -1.92
CA GLN A 145 -2.54 5.21 -1.66
C GLN A 145 -3.48 5.68 -2.78
N PHE A 146 -3.30 6.89 -3.28
CA PHE A 146 -4.08 7.38 -4.43
C PHE A 146 -3.85 6.55 -5.70
N ARG A 147 -2.58 6.16 -5.98
CA ARG A 147 -2.28 5.26 -7.10
C ARG A 147 -2.99 3.90 -6.96
N LYS A 148 -3.10 3.34 -5.74
CA LYS A 148 -3.84 2.10 -5.50
C LYS A 148 -5.33 2.28 -5.78
N LEU A 149 -5.95 3.32 -5.26
CA LEU A 149 -7.37 3.59 -5.47
C LEU A 149 -7.69 3.78 -6.96
N VAL A 150 -6.88 4.57 -7.67
CA VAL A 150 -7.02 4.75 -9.14
C VAL A 150 -6.82 3.42 -9.89
N TYR A 151 -5.81 2.63 -9.52
CA TYR A 151 -5.57 1.33 -10.14
C TYR A 151 -6.75 0.36 -10.02
N PHE A 152 -7.46 0.41 -8.91
CA PHE A 152 -8.65 -0.41 -8.66
C PHE A 152 -9.95 0.19 -9.20
N GLY A 153 -9.93 1.41 -9.74
CA GLY A 153 -11.14 2.15 -10.14
C GLY A 153 -12.02 2.52 -8.96
N LEU A 154 -11.41 2.79 -7.80
CA LEU A 154 -12.10 3.13 -6.56
C LEU A 154 -12.04 4.63 -6.22
N ASP A 155 -11.35 5.42 -7.03
CA ASP A 155 -11.11 6.85 -6.82
C ASP A 155 -12.40 7.69 -6.77
N GLU A 156 -13.46 7.25 -7.46
CA GLU A 156 -14.77 7.93 -7.43
C GLU A 156 -15.75 7.40 -6.38
N TYR A 157 -15.35 6.40 -5.57
CA TYR A 157 -16.26 5.77 -4.61
C TYR A 157 -16.03 6.19 -3.16
N PHE A 158 -14.96 6.91 -2.89
CA PHE A 158 -14.69 7.47 -1.56
C PHE A 158 -14.89 8.97 -1.57
N ASP A 159 -15.78 9.47 -0.69
CA ASP A 159 -15.99 10.91 -0.50
C ASP A 159 -14.79 11.56 0.18
N TYR A 160 -14.07 10.79 1.02
CA TYR A 160 -12.87 11.23 1.74
C TYR A 160 -11.79 10.16 1.73
N VAL A 161 -10.54 10.57 1.53
CA VAL A 161 -9.36 9.72 1.67
C VAL A 161 -8.37 10.40 2.59
N VAL A 162 -8.16 9.82 3.78
CA VAL A 162 -7.23 10.33 4.79
C VAL A 162 -6.04 9.39 4.90
N THR A 163 -4.85 9.91 4.71
CA THR A 163 -3.60 9.15 4.82
C THR A 163 -2.83 9.53 6.09
N SER A 164 -1.98 8.62 6.58
CA SER A 164 -1.10 8.95 7.70
C SER A 164 -0.10 10.07 7.37
N GLU A 165 0.18 10.34 6.09
CA GLU A 165 0.97 11.49 5.67
C GLU A 165 0.24 12.81 5.95
N GLU A 166 -1.03 12.91 5.59
CA GLU A 166 -1.87 14.08 5.86
C GLU A 166 -2.15 14.25 7.36
N ALA A 167 -2.45 13.15 8.05
CA ALA A 167 -2.72 13.15 9.48
C ALA A 167 -1.48 13.42 10.35
N GLY A 168 -0.27 13.30 9.79
CA GLY A 168 0.99 13.47 10.51
C GLY A 168 1.38 12.30 11.41
N LYS A 169 0.59 11.23 11.46
CA LYS A 169 0.85 10.01 12.25
C LYS A 169 0.11 8.80 11.68
N ASP A 170 0.64 7.61 11.97
CA ASP A 170 -0.03 6.34 11.64
C ASP A 170 -1.31 6.14 12.47
N LYS A 171 -2.19 5.28 11.99
CA LYS A 171 -3.38 4.84 12.73
C LYS A 171 -2.99 4.24 14.08
N PRO A 172 -3.86 4.31 15.08
CA PRO A 172 -3.66 3.67 16.39
C PRO A 172 -3.42 2.17 16.30
#